data_19eb854174a5df1019471af14bba554a
#
_entry.id   19eb854174a5df1019471af14bba554a
#
_cell.length_a   1.000
_cell.length_b   1.000
_cell.length_c   1.000
_cell.angle_alpha   90.00
_cell.angle_beta   90.00
_cell.angle_gamma   90.00
#
_symmetry.space_group_name_H-M   'P 1'
#
loop_
_entity.id
_entity.type
_entity.pdbx_description
1 polymer ?
#
loop_
_entity_poly.entity_id
_entity_poly.type
_entity_poly.pdbx_seq_one_letter_code
_entity_poly.pdbx_strand_id
1 'polypeptide(L)'
;FIKKRLIEFVGVLLVLISIFFLASIFTYSPNDPNFIYSPADTKIQNLGGFYGSVISDFFLQAIGLIFVLFTLSLLSWGFALISDKKINNIIAKIFYVIVYIFFGTTFINLTFNESFLLIDNGNGGFIGRLIKENIYNFFPLINNDYLIYSFSTITLIFFILSLSLKLNEIIKILIIPYKLIKKIYFIIIKKSKEEIIANKIEPALETESIIKDNNKSKQPILP
;
A
#
# COMPACT_ATOMS: atom_id res chain seq x y z
N PHE A 1 -11.81 -16.22 32.19
CA PHE A 1 -12.69 -16.05 31.03
C PHE A 1 -12.77 -14.58 30.61
N ILE A 2 -13.19 -13.69 31.48
CA ILE A 2 -13.43 -12.24 31.22
C ILE A 2 -12.18 -11.56 30.65
N LYS A 3 -11.00 -11.75 31.26
CA LYS A 3 -9.74 -11.16 30.79
C LYS A 3 -9.43 -11.51 29.31
N LYS A 4 -9.67 -12.77 28.91
CA LYS A 4 -9.44 -13.20 27.50
C LYS A 4 -10.40 -12.51 26.55
N ARG A 5 -11.67 -12.34 26.91
CA ARG A 5 -12.67 -11.64 26.08
C ARG A 5 -12.38 -10.14 25.95
N LEU A 6 -11.89 -9.53 27.05
CA LEU A 6 -11.47 -8.13 27.01
C LEU A 6 -10.30 -7.92 26.05
N ILE A 7 -9.30 -8.83 26.06
CA ILE A 7 -8.16 -8.78 25.12
C ILE A 7 -8.62 -8.94 23.67
N GLU A 8 -9.53 -9.88 23.38
CA GLU A 8 -10.12 -10.05 22.05
C GLU A 8 -10.84 -8.76 21.60
N PHE A 9 -11.64 -8.16 22.49
CA PHE A 9 -12.34 -6.91 22.20
C PHE A 9 -11.38 -5.77 21.86
N VAL A 10 -10.30 -5.60 22.62
CA VAL A 10 -9.25 -4.61 22.31
C VAL A 10 -8.60 -4.92 20.97
N GLY A 11 -8.38 -6.20 20.65
CA GLY A 11 -7.85 -6.61 19.35
C GLY A 11 -8.76 -6.21 18.18
N VAL A 12 -10.08 -6.46 18.32
CA VAL A 12 -11.08 -6.06 17.31
C VAL A 12 -11.09 -4.54 17.15
N LEU A 13 -11.04 -3.80 18.24
CA LEU A 13 -11.03 -2.35 18.22
C LEU A 13 -9.78 -1.79 17.50
N LEU A 14 -8.60 -2.38 17.74
CA LEU A 14 -7.37 -2.01 17.02
C LEU A 14 -7.47 -2.30 15.52
N VAL A 15 -8.07 -3.43 15.11
CA VAL A 15 -8.30 -3.74 13.71
C VAL A 15 -9.21 -2.71 13.05
N LEU A 16 -10.33 -2.36 13.70
CA LEU A 16 -11.27 -1.35 13.19
C LEU A 16 -10.62 0.03 13.06
N ILE A 17 -9.85 0.47 14.07
CA ILE A 17 -9.08 1.71 14.03
C ILE A 17 -8.08 1.70 12.87
N SER A 18 -7.37 0.59 12.68
CA SER A 18 -6.39 0.46 11.59
C SER A 18 -7.05 0.52 10.21
N ILE A 19 -8.20 -0.12 10.02
CA ILE A 19 -8.97 -0.05 8.77
C ILE A 19 -9.45 1.38 8.52
N PHE A 20 -9.96 2.05 9.56
CA PHE A 20 -10.36 3.45 9.48
C PHE A 20 -9.19 4.36 9.10
N PHE A 21 -8.01 4.18 9.70
CA PHE A 21 -6.80 4.94 9.37
C PHE A 21 -6.37 4.69 7.92
N LEU A 22 -6.35 3.43 7.46
CA LEU A 22 -6.03 3.12 6.06
C LEU A 22 -6.99 3.80 5.10
N ALA A 23 -8.31 3.69 5.34
CA ALA A 23 -9.31 4.35 4.51
C ALA A 23 -9.09 5.88 4.48
N SER A 24 -8.81 6.49 5.63
CA SER A 24 -8.57 7.93 5.76
C SER A 24 -7.28 8.37 5.05
N ILE A 25 -6.20 7.59 5.14
CA ILE A 25 -4.94 7.89 4.44
C ILE A 25 -5.10 7.79 2.92
N PHE A 26 -5.69 6.71 2.43
CA PHE A 26 -5.84 6.48 0.98
C PHE A 26 -6.80 7.46 0.30
N THR A 27 -7.66 8.10 1.07
CA THR A 27 -8.60 9.13 0.57
C THR A 27 -8.28 10.52 1.11
N TYR A 28 -7.05 10.74 1.56
CA TYR A 28 -6.59 12.03 2.01
C TYR A 28 -6.62 13.05 0.88
N SER A 29 -7.16 14.23 1.18
CA SER A 29 -7.15 15.39 0.31
C SER A 29 -6.67 16.61 1.11
N PRO A 30 -5.66 17.36 0.61
CA PRO A 30 -5.21 18.58 1.28
C PRO A 30 -6.28 19.67 1.36
N ASN A 31 -7.33 19.58 0.53
CA ASN A 31 -8.42 20.56 0.48
C ASN A 31 -9.54 20.25 1.47
N ASP A 32 -9.50 19.07 2.10
CA ASP A 32 -10.49 18.71 3.11
C ASP A 32 -10.28 19.51 4.41
N PRO A 33 -11.34 19.78 5.18
CA PRO A 33 -11.22 20.47 6.46
C PRO A 33 -10.34 19.69 7.44
N ASN A 34 -9.49 20.41 8.16
CA ASN A 34 -8.64 19.88 9.22
C ASN A 34 -8.77 20.73 10.50
N PHE A 35 -7.89 20.57 11.48
CA PHE A 35 -7.93 21.35 12.71
C PHE A 35 -7.69 22.86 12.52
N ILE A 36 -6.98 23.24 11.47
CA ILE A 36 -6.55 24.62 11.20
C ILE A 36 -7.41 25.25 10.11
N TYR A 37 -7.78 24.46 9.09
CA TYR A 37 -8.49 24.88 7.90
C TYR A 37 -9.87 24.24 7.85
N SER A 38 -10.92 25.04 7.94
CA SER A 38 -12.31 24.56 7.87
C SER A 38 -13.15 25.49 7.00
N PRO A 39 -13.08 25.37 5.67
CA PRO A 39 -13.88 26.17 4.76
C PRO A 39 -15.36 25.82 4.85
N ALA A 40 -16.24 26.85 4.75
CA ALA A 40 -17.67 26.70 4.99
C ALA A 40 -18.41 25.82 3.97
N ASP A 41 -17.92 25.74 2.71
CA ASP A 41 -18.65 25.14 1.57
C ASP A 41 -17.90 23.96 0.90
N THR A 42 -16.94 23.34 1.54
CA THR A 42 -16.19 22.23 0.93
C THR A 42 -16.86 20.87 1.19
N LYS A 43 -17.08 20.12 0.11
CA LYS A 43 -17.49 18.73 0.19
C LYS A 43 -16.29 17.87 0.60
N ILE A 44 -16.36 17.25 1.77
CA ILE A 44 -15.30 16.37 2.28
C ILE A 44 -15.15 15.16 1.34
N GLN A 45 -13.92 14.92 0.87
CA GLN A 45 -13.57 13.82 -0.03
C GLN A 45 -13.15 12.57 0.74
N ASN A 46 -12.66 12.74 1.97
CA ASN A 46 -12.17 11.66 2.80
C ASN A 46 -13.30 10.68 3.17
N LEU A 47 -13.08 9.36 2.94
CA LEU A 47 -14.03 8.31 3.29
C LEU A 47 -14.36 8.24 4.79
N GLY A 48 -13.43 8.65 5.65
CA GLY A 48 -13.65 8.76 7.08
C GLY A 48 -14.42 10.04 7.50
N GLY A 49 -14.89 10.83 6.52
CA GLY A 49 -15.55 12.12 6.76
C GLY A 49 -14.62 13.11 7.43
N PHE A 50 -15.19 14.05 8.19
CA PHE A 50 -14.42 15.06 8.93
C PHE A 50 -13.36 14.47 9.85
N TYR A 51 -13.70 13.44 10.63
CA TYR A 51 -12.74 12.79 11.52
C TYR A 51 -11.60 12.10 10.77
N GLY A 52 -11.89 11.46 9.63
CA GLY A 52 -10.88 10.85 8.78
C GLY A 52 -9.93 11.88 8.18
N SER A 53 -10.47 13.00 7.69
CA SER A 53 -9.69 14.13 7.17
C SER A 53 -8.74 14.69 8.22
N VAL A 54 -9.27 15.04 9.40
CA VAL A 54 -8.50 15.61 10.50
C VAL A 54 -7.39 14.66 11.00
N ILE A 55 -7.72 13.38 11.18
CA ILE A 55 -6.76 12.39 11.70
C ILE A 55 -5.68 12.09 10.66
N SER A 56 -6.07 11.90 9.39
CA SER A 56 -5.10 11.66 8.32
C SER A 56 -4.18 12.86 8.13
N ASP A 57 -4.71 14.08 8.13
CA ASP A 57 -3.90 15.30 8.04
C ASP A 57 -2.91 15.38 9.20
N PHE A 58 -3.36 15.23 10.44
CA PHE A 58 -2.50 15.30 11.63
C PHE A 58 -1.33 14.32 11.56
N PHE A 59 -1.60 13.04 11.28
CA PHE A 59 -0.55 12.03 11.27
C PHE A 59 0.35 12.14 10.03
N LEU A 60 -0.20 12.48 8.86
CA LEU A 60 0.60 12.72 7.67
C LEU A 60 1.50 13.94 7.86
N GLN A 61 1.01 15.04 8.45
CA GLN A 61 1.83 16.20 8.79
C GLN A 61 2.90 15.87 9.83
N ALA A 62 2.62 14.99 10.80
CA ALA A 62 3.58 14.60 11.83
C ALA A 62 4.69 13.67 11.32
N ILE A 63 4.32 12.53 10.73
CA ILE A 63 5.23 11.42 10.36
C ILE A 63 5.19 11.05 8.86
N GLY A 64 4.45 11.80 8.06
CA GLY A 64 4.39 11.63 6.61
C GLY A 64 3.87 10.24 6.19
N LEU A 65 4.36 9.77 5.05
CA LEU A 65 3.97 8.47 4.48
C LEU A 65 4.27 7.26 5.38
N ILE A 66 5.14 7.42 6.39
CA ILE A 66 5.44 6.36 7.36
C ILE A 66 4.21 6.03 8.22
N PHE A 67 3.21 6.91 8.29
CA PHE A 67 1.94 6.61 8.93
C PHE A 67 1.25 5.35 8.40
N VAL A 68 1.46 5.01 7.11
CA VAL A 68 0.97 3.74 6.55
C VAL A 68 1.60 2.54 7.27
N LEU A 69 2.92 2.55 7.47
CA LEU A 69 3.62 1.46 8.18
C LEU A 69 3.17 1.37 9.65
N PHE A 70 2.96 2.52 10.30
CA PHE A 70 2.42 2.56 11.65
C PHE A 70 1.03 1.91 11.73
N THR A 71 0.16 2.22 10.79
CA THR A 71 -1.19 1.64 10.73
C THR A 71 -1.15 0.13 10.50
N LEU A 72 -0.23 -0.37 9.64
CA LEU A 72 -0.02 -1.80 9.43
C LEU A 72 0.52 -2.51 10.69
N SER A 73 1.37 -1.82 11.49
CA SER A 73 1.82 -2.37 12.78
C SER A 73 0.66 -2.51 13.76
N LEU A 74 -0.22 -1.50 13.87
CA LEU A 74 -1.44 -1.58 14.70
C LEU A 74 -2.37 -2.71 14.24
N LEU A 75 -2.57 -2.85 12.94
CA LEU A 75 -3.38 -3.91 12.35
C LEU A 75 -2.83 -5.30 12.74
N SER A 76 -1.52 -5.49 12.62
CA SER A 76 -0.85 -6.73 13.02
C SER A 76 -1.01 -7.03 14.52
N TRP A 77 -0.92 -5.99 15.37
CA TRP A 77 -1.14 -6.14 16.82
C TRP A 77 -2.60 -6.50 17.14
N GLY A 78 -3.55 -5.89 16.43
CA GLY A 78 -4.97 -6.22 16.56
C GLY A 78 -5.23 -7.69 16.24
N PHE A 79 -4.72 -8.19 15.12
CA PHE A 79 -4.83 -9.62 14.78
C PHE A 79 -4.16 -10.54 15.79
N ALA A 80 -2.98 -10.19 16.31
CA ALA A 80 -2.32 -10.98 17.34
C ALA A 80 -3.14 -11.07 18.65
N LEU A 81 -3.81 -9.99 19.04
CA LEU A 81 -4.69 -9.99 20.20
C LEU A 81 -5.95 -10.84 19.99
N ILE A 82 -6.51 -10.84 18.80
CA ILE A 82 -7.67 -11.69 18.46
C ILE A 82 -7.27 -13.18 18.45
N SER A 83 -6.16 -13.51 17.81
CA SER A 83 -5.68 -14.87 17.56
C SER A 83 -4.99 -15.46 18.79
N ASP A 84 -3.87 -14.88 19.20
CA ASP A 84 -2.99 -15.42 20.24
C ASP A 84 -3.28 -14.87 21.66
N LYS A 85 -4.23 -13.92 21.80
CA LYS A 85 -4.62 -13.23 23.04
C LYS A 85 -3.46 -12.50 23.74
N LYS A 86 -2.36 -12.27 23.04
CA LYS A 86 -1.19 -11.56 23.56
C LYS A 86 -0.35 -10.97 22.44
N ILE A 87 0.38 -9.91 22.75
CA ILE A 87 1.49 -9.41 21.94
C ILE A 87 2.77 -9.79 22.67
N ASN A 88 3.62 -10.59 22.02
CA ASN A 88 4.91 -10.94 22.60
C ASN A 88 5.84 -9.72 22.61
N ASN A 89 6.50 -9.47 23.74
CA ASN A 89 7.50 -8.40 23.90
C ASN A 89 7.01 -7.01 23.42
N ILE A 90 5.83 -6.59 23.89
CA ILE A 90 5.19 -5.33 23.47
C ILE A 90 6.13 -4.12 23.62
N ILE A 91 6.93 -4.06 24.65
CA ILE A 91 7.89 -2.96 24.90
C ILE A 91 8.93 -2.90 23.76
N ALA A 92 9.49 -4.05 23.38
CA ALA A 92 10.42 -4.12 22.25
C ALA A 92 9.75 -3.71 20.93
N LYS A 93 8.48 -4.09 20.74
CA LYS A 93 7.73 -3.69 19.53
C LYS A 93 7.46 -2.21 19.45
N ILE A 94 7.12 -1.58 20.57
CA ILE A 94 7.00 -0.12 20.67
C ILE A 94 8.34 0.55 20.34
N PHE A 95 9.44 0.04 20.89
CA PHE A 95 10.78 0.53 20.55
C PHE A 95 11.05 0.42 19.04
N TYR A 96 10.76 -0.71 18.41
CA TYR A 96 10.94 -0.89 16.96
C TYR A 96 10.08 0.08 16.15
N VAL A 97 8.86 0.38 16.61
CA VAL A 97 8.01 1.40 16.00
C VAL A 97 8.68 2.78 16.02
N ILE A 98 9.21 3.17 17.17
CA ILE A 98 9.91 4.47 17.31
C ILE A 98 11.11 4.52 16.36
N VAL A 99 11.91 3.46 16.30
CA VAL A 99 13.10 3.39 15.44
C VAL A 99 12.74 3.50 13.98
N TYR A 100 11.78 2.71 13.46
CA TYR A 100 11.45 2.79 12.05
C TYR A 100 10.72 4.10 11.68
N ILE A 101 9.98 4.74 12.60
CA ILE A 101 9.44 6.08 12.36
C ILE A 101 10.59 7.07 12.19
N PHE A 102 11.60 7.06 13.07
CA PHE A 102 12.74 7.95 13.00
C PHE A 102 13.51 7.82 11.69
N PHE A 103 13.94 6.62 11.33
CA PHE A 103 14.71 6.37 10.11
C PHE A 103 13.85 6.49 8.84
N GLY A 104 12.60 6.04 8.88
CA GLY A 104 11.71 6.06 7.74
C GLY A 104 11.27 7.45 7.33
N THR A 105 10.91 8.30 8.28
CA THR A 105 10.53 9.70 8.00
C THR A 105 11.70 10.47 7.41
N THR A 106 12.91 10.22 7.95
CA THR A 106 14.15 10.82 7.42
C THR A 106 14.45 10.30 6.02
N PHE A 107 14.36 8.98 5.79
CA PHE A 107 14.53 8.37 4.47
C PHE A 107 13.60 8.98 3.43
N ILE A 108 12.31 9.11 3.73
CA ILE A 108 11.33 9.70 2.82
C ILE A 108 11.69 11.15 2.46
N ASN A 109 12.08 11.97 3.44
CA ASN A 109 12.45 13.36 3.20
C ASN A 109 13.80 13.53 2.48
N LEU A 110 14.71 12.55 2.56
CA LEU A 110 15.95 12.56 1.80
C LEU A 110 15.75 12.12 0.35
N THR A 111 14.85 11.14 0.14
CA THR A 111 14.59 10.58 -1.20
C THR A 111 13.69 11.46 -2.04
N PHE A 112 12.64 12.03 -1.46
CA PHE A 112 11.65 12.85 -2.15
C PHE A 112 11.86 14.32 -1.78
N ASN A 113 12.70 15.02 -2.55
CA ASN A 113 13.00 16.44 -2.34
C ASN A 113 11.78 17.33 -2.60
N GLU A 114 10.91 16.93 -3.53
CA GLU A 114 9.66 17.64 -3.81
C GLU A 114 8.50 16.98 -3.06
N SER A 115 7.72 17.80 -2.34
CA SER A 115 6.52 17.34 -1.66
C SER A 115 5.36 17.25 -2.66
N PHE A 116 4.85 16.06 -2.90
CA PHE A 116 3.67 15.85 -3.75
C PHE A 116 2.37 15.73 -2.94
N LEU A 117 2.47 15.41 -1.65
CA LEU A 117 1.31 15.22 -0.79
C LEU A 117 1.20 16.29 0.31
N LEU A 118 2.33 16.69 0.90
CA LEU A 118 2.40 17.55 2.08
C LEU A 118 3.28 18.77 1.79
N ILE A 119 2.65 19.86 1.39
CA ILE A 119 3.33 21.07 0.90
C ILE A 119 4.27 21.66 1.97
N ASP A 120 3.83 21.70 3.23
CA ASP A 120 4.55 22.40 4.30
C ASP A 120 5.69 21.61 4.92
N ASN A 121 5.51 20.29 5.12
CA ASN A 121 6.42 19.45 5.91
C ASN A 121 7.20 18.42 5.08
N GLY A 122 6.88 18.31 3.78
CA GLY A 122 7.45 17.28 2.92
C GLY A 122 6.85 15.89 3.19
N ASN A 123 7.12 14.94 2.31
CA ASN A 123 6.48 13.61 2.35
C ASN A 123 6.86 12.75 3.56
N GLY A 124 7.94 13.08 4.27
CA GLY A 124 8.32 12.46 5.55
C GLY A 124 7.73 13.14 6.78
N GLY A 125 6.90 14.17 6.60
CA GLY A 125 6.28 14.93 7.67
C GLY A 125 7.26 15.78 8.49
N PHE A 126 6.72 16.44 9.52
CA PHE A 126 7.48 17.35 10.39
C PHE A 126 8.68 16.67 11.05
N ILE A 127 8.51 15.43 11.57
CA ILE A 127 9.61 14.69 12.21
C ILE A 127 10.74 14.43 11.21
N GLY A 128 10.45 13.98 9.99
CA GLY A 128 11.46 13.74 8.99
C GLY A 128 12.19 15.01 8.55
N ARG A 129 11.46 16.14 8.41
CA ARG A 129 12.06 17.44 8.11
C ARG A 129 12.99 17.90 9.24
N LEU A 130 12.53 17.85 10.47
CA LEU A 130 13.30 18.27 11.64
C LEU A 130 14.59 17.45 11.79
N ILE A 131 14.52 16.13 11.58
CA ILE A 131 15.69 15.27 11.64
C ILE A 131 16.66 15.60 10.50
N LYS A 132 16.17 15.74 9.25
CA LYS A 132 16.97 16.10 8.08
C LYS A 132 17.74 17.40 8.31
N GLU A 133 17.08 18.45 8.76
CA GLU A 133 17.68 19.75 9.01
C GLU A 133 18.75 19.68 10.11
N ASN A 134 18.50 18.97 11.20
CA ASN A 134 19.48 18.83 12.29
C ASN A 134 20.65 17.94 11.93
N ILE A 135 20.41 16.78 11.26
CA ILE A 135 21.48 15.87 10.89
C ILE A 135 22.38 16.49 9.81
N TYR A 136 21.83 17.28 8.88
CA TYR A 136 22.62 17.95 7.85
C TYR A 136 23.71 18.85 8.44
N ASN A 137 23.43 19.49 9.57
CA ASN A 137 24.41 20.32 10.26
C ASN A 137 25.58 19.55 10.89
N PHE A 138 25.34 18.27 11.29
CA PHE A 138 26.35 17.41 11.92
C PHE A 138 27.03 16.46 10.94
N PHE A 139 26.34 16.06 9.87
CA PHE A 139 26.81 15.10 8.88
C PHE A 139 26.51 15.58 7.46
N PRO A 140 27.36 16.41 6.86
CA PRO A 140 27.15 16.93 5.49
C PRO A 140 27.12 15.84 4.41
N LEU A 141 27.52 14.60 4.74
CA LEU A 141 27.48 13.43 3.86
C LEU A 141 26.08 12.78 3.76
N ILE A 142 25.04 13.34 4.36
CA ILE A 142 23.70 12.75 4.41
C ILE A 142 23.04 12.59 3.03
N ASN A 143 23.51 13.31 2.02
CA ASN A 143 23.07 13.17 0.63
C ASN A 143 23.78 12.02 -0.11
N ASN A 144 24.57 11.19 0.59
CA ASN A 144 25.18 10.01 -0.01
C ASN A 144 24.12 8.91 -0.18
N ASP A 145 23.97 8.40 -1.39
CA ASP A 145 23.01 7.35 -1.73
C ASP A 145 23.12 6.11 -0.83
N TYR A 146 24.33 5.72 -0.43
CA TYR A 146 24.56 4.59 0.48
C TYR A 146 23.93 4.83 1.86
N LEU A 147 23.95 6.06 2.34
CA LEU A 147 23.36 6.45 3.61
C LEU A 147 21.83 6.42 3.52
N ILE A 148 21.27 6.92 2.42
CA ILE A 148 19.84 6.89 2.15
C ILE A 148 19.33 5.44 2.09
N TYR A 149 20.02 4.55 1.37
CA TYR A 149 19.67 3.13 1.30
C TYR A 149 19.82 2.42 2.66
N SER A 150 20.79 2.81 3.48
CA SER A 150 20.93 2.26 4.83
C SER A 150 19.72 2.62 5.71
N PHE A 151 19.22 3.86 5.63
CA PHE A 151 18.02 4.27 6.36
C PHE A 151 16.77 3.51 5.90
N SER A 152 16.62 3.30 4.59
CA SER A 152 15.54 2.45 4.05
C SER A 152 15.61 1.02 4.61
N THR A 153 16.81 0.42 4.60
CA THR A 153 17.02 -0.94 5.08
C THR A 153 16.71 -1.06 6.58
N ILE A 154 17.20 -0.12 7.40
CA ILE A 154 16.90 -0.06 8.83
C ILE A 154 15.40 0.07 9.06
N THR A 155 14.73 0.96 8.33
CA THR A 155 13.28 1.14 8.40
C THR A 155 12.54 -0.17 8.14
N LEU A 156 12.88 -0.88 7.08
CA LEU A 156 12.23 -2.16 6.72
C LEU A 156 12.49 -3.24 7.78
N ILE A 157 13.71 -3.37 8.28
CA ILE A 157 14.05 -4.35 9.31
C ILE A 157 13.23 -4.08 10.57
N PHE A 158 13.26 -2.87 11.09
CA PHE A 158 12.55 -2.53 12.33
C PHE A 158 11.03 -2.54 12.15
N PHE A 159 10.51 -2.19 10.98
CA PHE A 159 9.10 -2.37 10.66
C PHE A 159 8.70 -3.86 10.74
N ILE A 160 9.44 -4.77 10.10
CA ILE A 160 9.16 -6.21 10.15
C ILE A 160 9.25 -6.72 11.59
N LEU A 161 10.22 -6.28 12.38
CA LEU A 161 10.36 -6.66 13.79
C LEU A 161 9.22 -6.11 14.66
N SER A 162 8.61 -4.98 14.31
CA SER A 162 7.47 -4.41 15.01
C SER A 162 6.20 -5.22 14.84
N LEU A 163 6.06 -5.95 13.73
CA LEU A 163 4.88 -6.76 13.44
C LEU A 163 4.76 -7.93 14.43
N SER A 164 3.53 -8.24 14.83
CA SER A 164 3.23 -9.40 15.70
C SER A 164 2.90 -10.67 14.90
N LEU A 165 3.46 -10.78 13.71
CA LEU A 165 3.30 -11.94 12.81
C LEU A 165 4.36 -13.00 13.11
N LYS A 166 4.01 -14.27 12.92
CA LYS A 166 4.97 -15.38 12.93
C LYS A 166 5.80 -15.32 11.64
N LEU A 167 7.07 -15.77 11.71
CA LEU A 167 7.96 -15.75 10.52
C LEU A 167 7.33 -16.41 9.30
N ASN A 168 6.61 -17.53 9.49
CA ASN A 168 5.90 -18.21 8.40
C ASN A 168 4.78 -17.37 7.78
N GLU A 169 4.17 -16.47 8.53
CA GLU A 169 3.12 -15.56 8.05
C GLU A 169 3.74 -14.40 7.28
N ILE A 170 4.85 -13.86 7.76
CA ILE A 170 5.63 -12.83 7.07
C ILE A 170 6.07 -13.35 5.70
N ILE A 171 6.64 -14.56 5.65
CA ILE A 171 7.06 -15.19 4.39
C ILE A 171 5.86 -15.39 3.45
N LYS A 172 4.71 -15.84 3.96
CA LYS A 172 3.50 -15.98 3.15
C LYS A 172 3.04 -14.65 2.56
N ILE A 173 3.04 -13.57 3.35
CA ILE A 173 2.67 -12.23 2.91
C ILE A 173 3.63 -11.73 1.83
N LEU A 174 4.94 -11.92 1.98
CA LEU A 174 5.93 -11.53 0.98
C LEU A 174 5.79 -12.32 -0.34
N ILE A 175 5.29 -13.55 -0.29
CA ILE A 175 5.07 -14.38 -1.49
C ILE A 175 3.75 -14.05 -2.20
N ILE A 176 2.76 -13.44 -1.52
CA ILE A 176 1.45 -13.10 -2.11
C ILE A 176 1.59 -12.25 -3.39
N PRO A 177 2.32 -11.13 -3.42
CA PRO A 177 2.44 -10.32 -4.63
C PRO A 177 3.07 -11.10 -5.78
N TYR A 178 4.08 -11.93 -5.51
CA TYR A 178 4.67 -12.79 -6.54
C TYR A 178 3.64 -13.78 -7.11
N LYS A 179 2.82 -14.42 -6.26
CA LYS A 179 1.76 -15.34 -6.72
C LYS A 179 0.69 -14.61 -7.53
N LEU A 180 0.31 -13.40 -7.14
CA LEU A 180 -0.65 -12.57 -7.85
C LEU A 180 -0.14 -12.17 -9.23
N ILE A 181 1.10 -11.66 -9.31
CA ILE A 181 1.74 -11.29 -10.57
C ILE A 181 1.82 -12.51 -11.50
N LYS A 182 2.24 -13.67 -10.99
CA LYS A 182 2.29 -14.92 -11.76
C LYS A 182 0.91 -15.33 -12.26
N LYS A 183 -0.14 -15.20 -11.44
CA LYS A 183 -1.52 -15.51 -11.84
C LYS A 183 -2.02 -14.57 -12.93
N ILE A 184 -1.80 -13.26 -12.78
CA ILE A 184 -2.18 -12.25 -13.77
C ILE A 184 -1.44 -12.50 -15.10
N TYR A 185 -0.14 -12.73 -15.05
CA TYR A 185 0.68 -13.06 -16.20
C TYR A 185 0.13 -14.28 -16.97
N PHE A 186 -0.25 -15.34 -16.24
CA PHE A 186 -0.82 -16.55 -16.83
C PHE A 186 -2.19 -16.29 -17.50
N ILE A 187 -3.03 -15.45 -16.88
CA ILE A 187 -4.34 -15.06 -17.44
C ILE A 187 -4.15 -14.27 -18.73
N ILE A 188 -3.23 -13.31 -18.75
CA ILE A 188 -2.94 -12.48 -19.92
C ILE A 188 -2.43 -13.33 -21.08
N ILE A 189 -1.49 -14.25 -20.83
CA ILE A 189 -0.97 -15.15 -21.87
C ILE A 189 -2.05 -16.08 -22.40
N LYS A 190 -2.91 -16.61 -21.51
CA LYS A 190 -4.01 -17.48 -21.95
C LYS A 190 -4.96 -16.72 -22.87
N LYS A 191 -5.36 -15.50 -22.51
CA LYS A 191 -6.25 -14.66 -23.31
C LYS A 191 -5.61 -14.30 -24.67
N SER A 192 -4.34 -13.94 -24.69
CA SER A 192 -3.60 -13.64 -25.92
C SER A 192 -3.52 -14.86 -26.86
N LYS A 193 -3.34 -16.06 -26.32
CA LYS A 193 -3.35 -17.29 -27.14
C LYS A 193 -4.74 -17.59 -27.72
N GLU A 194 -5.80 -17.39 -26.94
CA GLU A 194 -7.17 -17.58 -27.41
C GLU A 194 -7.54 -16.59 -28.52
N GLU A 195 -7.12 -15.32 -28.42
CA GLU A 195 -7.32 -14.31 -29.47
C GLU A 195 -6.53 -14.64 -30.76
N ILE A 196 -5.29 -15.14 -30.64
CA ILE A 196 -4.49 -15.55 -31.80
C ILE A 196 -5.11 -16.76 -32.51
N ILE A 197 -5.69 -17.70 -31.76
CA ILE A 197 -6.37 -18.87 -32.31
C ILE A 197 -7.68 -18.45 -32.98
N ALA A 198 -8.48 -17.57 -32.35
CA ALA A 198 -9.71 -17.05 -32.93
C ALA A 198 -9.44 -16.33 -34.28
N ASN A 199 -8.46 -15.42 -34.31
CA ASN A 199 -8.06 -14.68 -35.51
C ASN A 199 -7.46 -15.56 -36.61
N LYS A 200 -6.99 -16.77 -36.32
CA LYS A 200 -6.55 -17.75 -37.31
C LYS A 200 -7.70 -18.58 -37.87
N ILE A 201 -8.75 -18.81 -37.10
CA ILE A 201 -9.90 -19.64 -37.49
C ILE A 201 -10.87 -18.86 -38.37
N GLU A 202 -11.12 -17.56 -38.10
CA GLU A 202 -12.01 -16.71 -38.91
C GLU A 202 -11.61 -16.66 -40.39
N PRO A 203 -10.36 -16.32 -40.78
CA PRO A 203 -9.99 -16.29 -42.22
C PRO A 203 -9.99 -17.67 -42.90
N ALA A 204 -9.82 -18.77 -42.14
CA ALA A 204 -9.90 -20.13 -42.69
C ALA A 204 -11.34 -20.53 -43.03
N LEU A 205 -12.31 -20.11 -42.19
CA LEU A 205 -13.74 -20.36 -42.43
C LEU A 205 -14.29 -19.52 -43.62
N GLU A 206 -13.83 -18.25 -43.75
CA GLU A 206 -14.21 -17.41 -44.91
C GLU A 206 -13.67 -17.98 -46.21
N THR A 207 -12.43 -18.49 -46.24
CA THR A 207 -11.84 -19.11 -47.44
C THR A 207 -12.54 -20.41 -47.82
N GLU A 208 -12.96 -21.24 -46.86
CA GLU A 208 -13.74 -22.45 -47.15
C GLU A 208 -15.16 -22.11 -47.64
N SER A 209 -15.80 -21.07 -47.17
CA SER A 209 -17.13 -20.63 -47.62
C SER A 209 -17.08 -20.11 -49.06
N ILE A 210 -16.06 -19.34 -49.44
CA ILE A 210 -15.85 -18.81 -50.78
C ILE A 210 -15.54 -19.94 -51.79
N ILE A 211 -14.79 -20.97 -51.40
CA ILE A 211 -14.49 -22.14 -52.25
C ILE A 211 -15.75 -22.99 -52.47
N LYS A 212 -16.62 -23.14 -51.46
CA LYS A 212 -17.90 -23.86 -51.59
C LYS A 212 -18.89 -23.14 -52.50
N ASP A 213 -18.95 -21.83 -52.46
CA ASP A 213 -19.85 -21.03 -53.32
C ASP A 213 -19.39 -21.00 -54.79
N ASN A 214 -18.08 -20.93 -55.06
CA ASN A 214 -17.53 -21.01 -56.39
C ASN A 214 -17.73 -22.39 -57.06
N ASN A 215 -17.82 -23.47 -56.29
CA ASN A 215 -18.10 -24.80 -56.81
C ASN A 215 -19.59 -25.06 -57.09
N LYS A 216 -20.51 -24.29 -56.47
CA LYS A 216 -21.95 -24.36 -56.77
C LYS A 216 -22.37 -23.63 -58.06
N SER A 217 -21.58 -22.67 -58.53
CA SER A 217 -21.88 -21.87 -59.71
C SER A 217 -21.49 -22.52 -61.03
N LYS A 218 -20.88 -23.72 -61.02
CA LYS A 218 -20.57 -24.50 -62.27
C LYS A 218 -21.63 -25.60 -62.47
N GLN A 219 -22.87 -25.21 -62.74
CA GLN A 219 -23.80 -26.18 -63.40
C GLN A 219 -23.52 -26.25 -64.87
N PRO A 220 -23.40 -27.48 -65.48
CA PRO A 220 -23.25 -27.63 -66.91
C PRO A 220 -24.54 -27.27 -67.64
N ILE A 221 -24.43 -26.38 -68.58
CA ILE A 221 -25.52 -26.11 -69.56
C ILE A 221 -25.67 -27.37 -70.42
N LEU A 222 -26.80 -28.07 -70.30
CA LEU A 222 -27.15 -29.18 -71.19
C LEU A 222 -27.65 -28.66 -72.57
N PRO A 223 -27.41 -29.36 -73.65
CA PRO A 223 -27.70 -28.92 -75.00
C PRO A 223 -29.18 -28.89 -75.34
#